data_184bbfac84e168b520051cea5c88ed74
#
_entry.id   184bbfac84e168b520051cea5c88ed74
#
_cell.length_a   1.000
_cell.length_b   1.000
_cell.length_c   1.000
_cell.angle_alpha   90.00
_cell.angle_beta   90.00
_cell.angle_gamma   90.00
#
_symmetry.space_group_name_H-M   'P 1'
#
loop_
_entity.id
_entity.type
_entity.pdbx_description
1 polymer ?
#
loop_
_entity_poly.entity_id
_entity_poly.type
_entity_poly.pdbx_seq_one_letter_code
_entity_poly.pdbx_strand_id
1 'polypeptide(L)'
;MSVRRYKIVLFSLLLTAAAQSVRAESVGKVVNEGNKLYRQGQYKEAINEYDKAATQSPEVVEPRFNKADGCFRLGDLQQAIDLYKAVAAESKDMQLVEKAKYNLGNCFFQQGTKLKDSDAQKAVDNMQSAIGWWRQTLDIDPADEKAAKNIEVARLTIKDIIDQINKQKQQQQQQQQQQKQTQENLKKLLEQQKSLADKTQQVQQQPSPDYNEISKEQSVLKDRTEQVKQQMQQQNDPNNPDQKQQQAAEQLEKATDKQKDAAEKLKKSDAAGGKQSQDEAAKDIEKALKSLSDQQNQNQQQKQQEKQQQNSQQQKQQEPNQPQEPNQAQQQQEQQQQEQQAASDTTAEEILDREQKQKEQRQMLQSPGFQKVDKDW
;
A
#
# COMPACT_ATOMS: atom_id res chain seq x y z
N MET A 1 65.21 -44.86 13.41
CA MET A 1 63.77 -44.91 12.84
C MET A 1 63.10 -43.57 12.76
N SER A 2 63.63 -42.44 13.23
CA SER A 2 62.91 -41.15 13.32
C SER A 2 62.93 -40.30 12.03
N VAL A 3 64.03 -40.23 11.31
CA VAL A 3 64.23 -39.35 10.14
C VAL A 3 63.31 -39.69 8.94
N ARG A 4 63.03 -40.99 8.78
CA ARG A 4 62.18 -41.47 7.66
C ARG A 4 60.71 -41.11 7.87
N ARG A 5 60.20 -41.03 9.12
CA ARG A 5 58.83 -40.61 9.47
C ARG A 5 58.65 -39.13 9.29
N TYR A 6 59.62 -38.29 9.61
CA TYR A 6 59.58 -36.82 9.39
C TYR A 6 59.55 -36.47 7.88
N LYS A 7 60.27 -37.20 7.04
CA LYS A 7 60.27 -36.97 5.60
C LYS A 7 58.87 -37.32 4.97
N ILE A 8 58.21 -38.38 5.45
CA ILE A 8 56.87 -38.76 4.99
C ILE A 8 55.82 -37.73 5.45
N VAL A 9 55.86 -37.22 6.68
CA VAL A 9 54.97 -36.21 7.21
C VAL A 9 55.14 -34.86 6.49
N LEU A 10 56.38 -34.42 6.25
CA LEU A 10 56.71 -33.22 5.48
C LEU A 10 56.26 -33.34 4.02
N PHE A 11 56.38 -34.52 3.39
CA PHE A 11 55.94 -34.75 2.01
C PHE A 11 54.43 -34.78 1.90
N SER A 12 53.72 -35.35 2.90
CA SER A 12 52.24 -35.29 2.95
C SER A 12 51.71 -33.88 3.21
N LEU A 13 52.37 -33.09 4.03
CA LEU A 13 52.01 -31.69 4.29
C LEU A 13 52.22 -30.80 3.04
N LEU A 14 53.29 -31.04 2.28
CA LEU A 14 53.56 -30.33 1.01
C LEU A 14 52.56 -30.72 -0.07
N LEU A 15 52.11 -31.99 -0.11
CA LEU A 15 51.12 -32.46 -1.09
C LEU A 15 49.74 -31.88 -0.82
N THR A 16 49.36 -31.69 0.45
CA THR A 16 48.07 -31.06 0.81
C THR A 16 48.07 -29.55 0.54
N ALA A 17 49.19 -28.86 0.74
CA ALA A 17 49.33 -27.44 0.41
C ALA A 17 49.28 -27.21 -1.13
N ALA A 18 49.90 -28.09 -1.92
CA ALA A 18 49.87 -28.01 -3.38
C ALA A 18 48.43 -28.28 -3.95
N ALA A 19 47.67 -29.19 -3.33
CA ALA A 19 46.30 -29.47 -3.72
C ALA A 19 45.34 -28.28 -3.45
N GLN A 20 45.60 -27.53 -2.39
CA GLN A 20 44.79 -26.32 -2.09
C GLN A 20 45.13 -25.17 -3.05
N SER A 21 46.35 -24.98 -3.45
CA SER A 21 46.73 -23.94 -4.43
C SER A 21 46.20 -24.25 -5.84
N VAL A 22 46.18 -25.50 -6.23
CA VAL A 22 45.56 -25.91 -7.55
C VAL A 22 44.06 -25.71 -7.54
N ARG A 23 43.35 -25.98 -6.42
CA ARG A 23 41.93 -25.67 -6.29
C ARG A 23 41.64 -24.16 -6.36
N ALA A 24 42.42 -23.36 -5.67
CA ALA A 24 42.27 -21.90 -5.66
C ALA A 24 42.46 -21.30 -7.07
N GLU A 25 43.44 -21.78 -7.83
CA GLU A 25 43.66 -21.36 -9.21
C GLU A 25 42.48 -21.76 -10.14
N SER A 26 41.95 -22.95 -9.94
CA SER A 26 40.77 -23.44 -10.66
C SER A 26 39.55 -22.53 -10.43
N VAL A 27 39.23 -22.22 -9.17
CA VAL A 27 38.08 -21.36 -8.79
C VAL A 27 38.23 -19.97 -9.35
N GLY A 28 39.41 -19.37 -9.23
CA GLY A 28 39.70 -18.04 -9.79
C GLY A 28 39.49 -17.97 -11.31
N LYS A 29 39.81 -19.02 -12.05
CA LYS A 29 39.54 -19.07 -13.51
C LYS A 29 38.03 -19.10 -13.80
N VAL A 30 37.24 -19.89 -13.06
CA VAL A 30 35.79 -19.97 -13.21
C VAL A 30 35.12 -18.63 -12.87
N VAL A 31 35.53 -17.99 -11.78
CA VAL A 31 35.04 -16.65 -11.40
C VAL A 31 35.37 -15.60 -12.48
N ASN A 32 36.59 -15.63 -13.03
CA ASN A 32 36.99 -14.71 -14.09
C ASN A 32 36.19 -14.89 -15.39
N GLU A 33 35.82 -16.12 -15.76
CA GLU A 33 34.92 -16.36 -16.89
C GLU A 33 33.51 -15.84 -16.59
N GLY A 34 32.98 -16.09 -15.37
CA GLY A 34 31.71 -15.50 -14.92
C GLY A 34 31.73 -13.96 -14.99
N ASN A 35 32.81 -13.34 -14.54
CA ASN A 35 32.99 -11.88 -14.57
C ASN A 35 33.06 -11.34 -16.01
N LYS A 36 33.62 -12.10 -16.95
CA LYS A 36 33.65 -11.74 -18.37
C LYS A 36 32.24 -11.81 -18.97
N LEU A 37 31.50 -12.89 -18.73
CA LEU A 37 30.10 -13.05 -19.17
C LEU A 37 29.21 -11.94 -18.59
N TYR A 38 29.37 -11.62 -17.29
CA TYR A 38 28.66 -10.52 -16.63
C TYR A 38 28.88 -9.17 -17.34
N ARG A 39 30.14 -8.83 -17.66
CA ARG A 39 30.46 -7.60 -18.40
C ARG A 39 29.88 -7.58 -19.81
N GLN A 40 29.65 -8.74 -20.43
CA GLN A 40 29.00 -8.88 -21.73
C GLN A 40 27.46 -8.82 -21.64
N GLY A 41 26.88 -8.69 -20.42
CA GLY A 41 25.43 -8.70 -20.21
C GLY A 41 24.80 -10.11 -20.21
N GLN A 42 25.62 -11.17 -20.31
CA GLN A 42 25.20 -12.57 -20.29
C GLN A 42 25.04 -13.04 -18.84
N TYR A 43 24.05 -12.46 -18.15
CA TYR A 43 23.89 -12.64 -16.70
C TYR A 43 23.52 -14.07 -16.30
N LYS A 44 22.72 -14.77 -17.11
CA LYS A 44 22.34 -16.17 -16.83
C LYS A 44 23.55 -17.10 -16.90
N GLU A 45 24.37 -16.93 -17.92
CA GLU A 45 25.61 -17.69 -18.13
C GLU A 45 26.62 -17.37 -17.03
N ALA A 46 26.74 -16.08 -16.64
CA ALA A 46 27.60 -15.66 -15.54
C ALA A 46 27.19 -16.31 -14.21
N ILE A 47 25.89 -16.35 -13.89
CA ILE A 47 25.34 -17.02 -12.72
C ILE A 47 25.73 -18.51 -12.69
N ASN A 48 25.66 -19.22 -13.83
CA ASN A 48 26.07 -20.60 -13.92
C ASN A 48 27.56 -20.80 -13.61
N GLU A 49 28.44 -19.92 -14.07
CA GLU A 49 29.87 -19.98 -13.73
C GLU A 49 30.11 -19.67 -12.25
N TYR A 50 29.43 -18.69 -11.68
CA TYR A 50 29.53 -18.40 -10.25
C TYR A 50 29.02 -19.57 -9.39
N ASP A 51 27.97 -20.29 -9.81
CA ASP A 51 27.49 -21.49 -9.14
C ASP A 51 28.53 -22.62 -9.16
N LYS A 52 29.18 -22.84 -10.31
CA LYS A 52 30.27 -23.81 -10.39
C LYS A 52 31.40 -23.44 -9.41
N ALA A 53 31.79 -22.16 -9.37
CA ALA A 53 32.83 -21.68 -8.46
C ALA A 53 32.44 -21.87 -6.98
N ALA A 54 31.20 -21.51 -6.61
CA ALA A 54 30.67 -21.68 -5.26
C ALA A 54 30.55 -23.16 -4.84
N THR A 55 30.27 -24.05 -5.78
CA THR A 55 30.20 -25.50 -5.54
C THR A 55 31.61 -26.10 -5.35
N GLN A 56 32.59 -25.63 -6.12
CA GLN A 56 33.97 -26.08 -6.02
C GLN A 56 34.65 -25.65 -4.71
N SER A 57 34.32 -24.47 -4.20
CA SER A 57 34.89 -23.90 -2.97
C SER A 57 33.82 -23.17 -2.18
N PRO A 58 33.02 -23.89 -1.39
CA PRO A 58 31.92 -23.32 -0.61
C PRO A 58 32.38 -22.31 0.45
N GLU A 59 33.62 -22.38 0.87
CA GLU A 59 34.27 -21.47 1.83
C GLU A 59 34.56 -20.09 1.23
N VAL A 60 34.60 -19.96 -0.11
CA VAL A 60 34.82 -18.70 -0.82
C VAL A 60 33.50 -18.00 -1.04
N VAL A 61 33.34 -16.85 -0.43
CA VAL A 61 32.05 -16.10 -0.41
C VAL A 61 31.86 -15.24 -1.66
N GLU A 62 32.94 -14.81 -2.31
CA GLU A 62 32.95 -13.91 -3.47
C GLU A 62 32.11 -14.43 -4.66
N PRO A 63 32.15 -15.72 -5.07
CA PRO A 63 31.29 -16.22 -6.15
C PRO A 63 29.80 -16.05 -5.84
N ARG A 64 29.38 -16.20 -4.56
CA ARG A 64 27.99 -15.98 -4.15
C ARG A 64 27.59 -14.51 -4.24
N PHE A 65 28.50 -13.60 -3.90
CA PHE A 65 28.28 -12.15 -4.10
C PHE A 65 28.10 -11.83 -5.59
N ASN A 66 28.97 -12.31 -6.45
CA ASN A 66 28.89 -12.07 -7.89
C ASN A 66 27.64 -12.70 -8.52
N LYS A 67 27.21 -13.89 -8.03
CA LYS A 67 25.93 -14.49 -8.40
C LYS A 67 24.76 -13.58 -8.00
N ALA A 68 24.77 -13.00 -6.80
CA ALA A 68 23.74 -12.07 -6.35
C ALA A 68 23.65 -10.84 -7.27
N ASP A 69 24.80 -10.30 -7.70
CA ASP A 69 24.84 -9.22 -8.70
C ASP A 69 24.18 -9.64 -10.03
N GLY A 70 24.44 -10.87 -10.48
CA GLY A 70 23.79 -11.45 -11.67
C GLY A 70 22.27 -11.56 -11.51
N CYS A 71 21.79 -12.08 -10.38
CA CYS A 71 20.37 -12.18 -10.06
C CYS A 71 19.70 -10.79 -10.00
N PHE A 72 20.35 -9.81 -9.37
CA PHE A 72 19.88 -8.43 -9.35
C PHE A 72 19.69 -7.85 -10.74
N ARG A 73 20.67 -8.06 -11.64
CA ARG A 73 20.59 -7.58 -13.03
C ARG A 73 19.49 -8.25 -13.83
N LEU A 74 19.16 -9.51 -13.56
CA LEU A 74 18.01 -10.21 -14.14
C LEU A 74 16.67 -9.79 -13.53
N GLY A 75 16.69 -9.06 -12.43
CA GLY A 75 15.47 -8.66 -11.69
C GLY A 75 14.92 -9.73 -10.77
N ASP A 76 15.65 -10.83 -10.54
CA ASP A 76 15.36 -11.83 -9.51
C ASP A 76 15.84 -11.30 -8.15
N LEU A 77 15.04 -10.34 -7.65
CA LEU A 77 15.41 -9.59 -6.44
C LEU A 77 15.38 -10.47 -5.20
N GLN A 78 14.51 -11.49 -5.14
CA GLN A 78 14.43 -12.34 -3.97
C GLN A 78 15.70 -13.20 -3.84
N GLN A 79 16.12 -13.84 -4.91
CA GLN A 79 17.35 -14.64 -4.91
C GLN A 79 18.59 -13.76 -4.63
N ALA A 80 18.64 -12.54 -5.19
CA ALA A 80 19.70 -11.58 -4.90
C ALA A 80 19.76 -11.22 -3.41
N ILE A 81 18.62 -10.92 -2.78
CA ILE A 81 18.51 -10.59 -1.35
C ILE A 81 19.04 -11.75 -0.50
N ASP A 82 18.61 -12.98 -0.78
CA ASP A 82 19.01 -14.15 0.02
C ASP A 82 20.53 -14.39 -0.07
N LEU A 83 21.09 -14.26 -1.27
CA LEU A 83 22.53 -14.39 -1.49
C LEU A 83 23.33 -13.27 -0.81
N TYR A 84 22.92 -11.99 -0.95
CA TYR A 84 23.62 -10.88 -0.28
C TYR A 84 23.51 -10.99 1.24
N LYS A 85 22.38 -11.44 1.80
CA LYS A 85 22.26 -11.70 3.24
C LYS A 85 23.24 -12.77 3.71
N ALA A 86 23.36 -13.87 2.97
CA ALA A 86 24.33 -14.93 3.27
C ALA A 86 25.77 -14.38 3.22
N VAL A 87 26.11 -13.61 2.18
CA VAL A 87 27.43 -12.97 2.07
C VAL A 87 27.70 -12.03 3.23
N ALA A 88 26.75 -11.17 3.60
CA ALA A 88 26.90 -10.22 4.69
C ALA A 88 27.06 -10.90 6.07
N ALA A 89 26.50 -12.11 6.25
CA ALA A 89 26.58 -12.88 7.48
C ALA A 89 27.87 -13.73 7.58
N GLU A 90 28.35 -14.26 6.47
CA GLU A 90 29.42 -15.26 6.45
C GLU A 90 30.81 -14.67 6.12
N SER A 91 30.87 -13.53 5.41
CA SER A 91 32.13 -12.93 5.00
C SER A 91 32.91 -12.37 6.18
N LYS A 92 34.21 -12.63 6.18
CA LYS A 92 35.19 -11.99 7.08
C LYS A 92 35.79 -10.73 6.49
N ASP A 93 35.60 -10.51 5.20
CA ASP A 93 36.03 -9.30 4.49
C ASP A 93 34.97 -8.19 4.69
N MET A 94 35.30 -7.19 5.50
CA MET A 94 34.41 -6.07 5.80
C MET A 94 34.05 -5.23 4.58
N GLN A 95 34.93 -5.15 3.56
CA GLN A 95 34.59 -4.46 2.30
C GLN A 95 33.55 -5.22 1.51
N LEU A 96 33.62 -6.56 1.51
CA LEU A 96 32.59 -7.39 0.86
C LEU A 96 31.25 -7.34 1.61
N VAL A 97 31.30 -7.31 2.96
CA VAL A 97 30.12 -7.12 3.82
C VAL A 97 29.44 -5.77 3.53
N GLU A 98 30.23 -4.71 3.44
CA GLU A 98 29.76 -3.35 3.12
C GLU A 98 29.06 -3.34 1.75
N LYS A 99 29.69 -3.87 0.69
CA LYS A 99 29.10 -3.98 -0.65
C LYS A 99 27.82 -4.80 -0.66
N ALA A 100 27.79 -5.93 0.07
CA ALA A 100 26.59 -6.77 0.16
C ALA A 100 25.42 -6.02 0.83
N LYS A 101 25.67 -5.28 1.91
CA LYS A 101 24.66 -4.44 2.58
C LYS A 101 24.18 -3.29 1.68
N TYR A 102 25.11 -2.64 0.96
CA TYR A 102 24.74 -1.62 -0.02
C TYR A 102 23.80 -2.18 -1.09
N ASN A 103 24.11 -3.35 -1.63
CA ASN A 103 23.30 -4.00 -2.67
C ASN A 103 21.99 -4.56 -2.12
N LEU A 104 21.90 -4.96 -0.85
CA LEU A 104 20.65 -5.26 -0.17
C LEU A 104 19.73 -4.02 -0.18
N GLY A 105 20.26 -2.86 0.16
CA GLY A 105 19.52 -1.61 0.05
C GLY A 105 18.98 -1.36 -1.36
N ASN A 106 19.80 -1.59 -2.39
CA ASN A 106 19.39 -1.45 -3.79
C ASN A 106 18.27 -2.43 -4.16
N CYS A 107 18.33 -3.69 -3.69
CA CYS A 107 17.28 -4.69 -3.93
C CYS A 107 15.94 -4.26 -3.33
N PHE A 108 15.93 -3.88 -2.06
CA PHE A 108 14.71 -3.44 -1.37
C PHE A 108 14.14 -2.16 -1.98
N PHE A 109 14.97 -1.21 -2.36
CA PHE A 109 14.53 0.00 -3.04
C PHE A 109 13.86 -0.33 -4.39
N GLN A 110 14.46 -1.23 -5.16
CA GLN A 110 13.89 -1.66 -6.44
C GLN A 110 12.57 -2.43 -6.24
N GLN A 111 12.44 -3.27 -5.20
CA GLN A 111 11.17 -3.91 -4.85
C GLN A 111 10.10 -2.86 -4.51
N GLY A 112 10.44 -1.88 -3.67
CA GLY A 112 9.54 -0.78 -3.33
C GLY A 112 9.10 0.02 -4.55
N THR A 113 10.02 0.33 -5.46
CA THR A 113 9.71 1.05 -6.70
C THR A 113 8.73 0.28 -7.59
N LYS A 114 8.87 -1.04 -7.70
CA LYS A 114 7.94 -1.89 -8.46
C LYS A 114 6.53 -1.94 -7.86
N LEU A 115 6.41 -1.73 -6.57
CA LEU A 115 5.13 -1.80 -5.83
C LEU A 115 4.44 -0.44 -5.69
N LYS A 116 5.09 0.66 -6.05
CA LYS A 116 4.61 2.03 -5.81
C LYS A 116 3.16 2.26 -6.24
N ASP A 117 2.77 1.75 -7.40
CA ASP A 117 1.44 1.99 -7.98
C ASP A 117 0.43 0.89 -7.62
N SER A 118 0.89 -0.31 -7.22
CA SER A 118 0.03 -1.46 -6.93
C SER A 118 -0.20 -1.70 -5.43
N ASP A 119 0.80 -1.41 -4.59
CA ASP A 119 0.73 -1.57 -3.14
C ASP A 119 1.64 -0.53 -2.47
N ALA A 120 1.11 0.68 -2.34
CA ALA A 120 1.85 1.83 -1.84
C ALA A 120 2.41 1.61 -0.42
N GLN A 121 1.68 0.87 0.46
CA GLN A 121 2.16 0.58 1.80
C GLN A 121 3.37 -0.35 1.77
N LYS A 122 3.31 -1.46 1.02
CA LYS A 122 4.48 -2.33 0.85
C LYS A 122 5.65 -1.64 0.15
N ALA A 123 5.38 -0.69 -0.74
CA ALA A 123 6.42 0.13 -1.34
C ALA A 123 7.18 0.92 -0.27
N VAL A 124 6.47 1.57 0.65
CA VAL A 124 7.06 2.29 1.79
C VAL A 124 7.87 1.35 2.67
N ASP A 125 7.34 0.18 3.05
CA ASP A 125 8.02 -0.79 3.91
C ASP A 125 9.33 -1.29 3.29
N ASN A 126 9.32 -1.59 1.99
CA ASN A 126 10.54 -1.96 1.26
C ASN A 126 11.56 -0.82 1.20
N MET A 127 11.13 0.41 0.97
CA MET A 127 12.04 1.57 0.94
C MET A 127 12.62 1.86 2.32
N GLN A 128 11.87 1.65 3.40
CA GLN A 128 12.39 1.72 4.78
C GLN A 128 13.45 0.64 5.04
N SER A 129 13.21 -0.58 4.56
CA SER A 129 14.18 -1.67 4.62
C SER A 129 15.47 -1.30 3.86
N ALA A 130 15.35 -0.68 2.68
CA ALA A 130 16.48 -0.18 1.92
C ALA A 130 17.31 0.85 2.70
N ILE A 131 16.63 1.83 3.33
CA ILE A 131 17.28 2.82 4.21
C ILE A 131 18.02 2.11 5.36
N GLY A 132 17.41 1.10 5.97
CA GLY A 132 18.03 0.32 7.04
C GLY A 132 19.34 -0.35 6.60
N TRP A 133 19.37 -0.94 5.40
CA TRP A 133 20.57 -1.58 4.86
C TRP A 133 21.66 -0.57 4.49
N TRP A 134 21.32 0.55 3.84
CA TRP A 134 22.31 1.60 3.53
C TRP A 134 22.86 2.28 4.79
N ARG A 135 22.08 2.38 5.88
CA ARG A 135 22.63 2.83 7.17
C ARG A 135 23.68 1.86 7.70
N GLN A 136 23.40 0.55 7.62
CA GLN A 136 24.42 -0.45 8.01
C GLN A 136 25.66 -0.43 7.10
N THR A 137 25.54 0.04 5.84
CA THR A 137 26.70 0.35 5.00
C THR A 137 27.49 1.51 5.59
N LEU A 138 26.82 2.62 5.96
CA LEU A 138 27.45 3.79 6.58
C LEU A 138 28.05 3.51 7.97
N ASP A 139 27.56 2.48 8.68
CA ASP A 139 28.18 2.04 9.94
C ASP A 139 29.56 1.39 9.70
N ILE A 140 29.80 0.85 8.49
CA ILE A 140 31.11 0.27 8.09
C ILE A 140 31.98 1.32 7.39
N ASP A 141 31.42 2.03 6.41
CA ASP A 141 32.07 3.15 5.71
C ASP A 141 31.23 4.44 5.85
N PRO A 142 31.49 5.28 6.85
CA PRO A 142 30.78 6.54 7.02
C PRO A 142 30.96 7.55 5.88
N ALA A 143 31.94 7.34 4.98
CA ALA A 143 32.23 8.20 3.85
C ALA A 143 31.54 7.74 2.54
N ASP A 144 30.75 6.66 2.55
CA ASP A 144 30.00 6.22 1.37
C ASP A 144 28.90 7.23 1.00
N GLU A 145 29.27 8.18 0.11
CA GLU A 145 28.35 9.19 -0.41
C GLU A 145 27.18 8.59 -1.17
N LYS A 146 27.34 7.40 -1.79
CA LYS A 146 26.28 6.74 -2.57
C LYS A 146 25.19 6.22 -1.65
N ALA A 147 25.58 5.55 -0.56
CA ALA A 147 24.64 5.10 0.47
C ALA A 147 23.88 6.29 1.09
N ALA A 148 24.58 7.37 1.45
CA ALA A 148 23.97 8.58 1.98
C ALA A 148 22.96 9.22 0.99
N LYS A 149 23.34 9.33 -0.27
CA LYS A 149 22.46 9.84 -1.33
C LYS A 149 21.23 8.94 -1.57
N ASN A 150 21.43 7.63 -1.58
CA ASN A 150 20.33 6.67 -1.78
C ASN A 150 19.33 6.73 -0.62
N ILE A 151 19.77 6.92 0.61
CA ILE A 151 18.89 7.17 1.76
C ILE A 151 18.02 8.40 1.53
N GLU A 152 18.60 9.50 1.06
CA GLU A 152 17.85 10.73 0.81
C GLU A 152 16.83 10.55 -0.33
N VAL A 153 17.22 9.89 -1.42
CA VAL A 153 16.30 9.56 -2.54
C VAL A 153 15.13 8.70 -2.04
N ALA A 154 15.42 7.68 -1.22
CA ALA A 154 14.37 6.82 -0.67
C ALA A 154 13.41 7.60 0.25
N ARG A 155 13.91 8.51 1.09
CA ARG A 155 13.09 9.37 1.95
C ARG A 155 12.15 10.26 1.15
N LEU A 156 12.67 10.93 0.12
CA LEU A 156 11.85 11.76 -0.77
C LEU A 156 10.78 10.92 -1.47
N THR A 157 11.13 9.73 -1.93
CA THR A 157 10.18 8.81 -2.57
C THR A 157 9.11 8.34 -1.60
N ILE A 158 9.47 8.00 -0.36
CA ILE A 158 8.51 7.64 0.71
C ILE A 158 7.55 8.80 0.96
N LYS A 159 8.07 10.01 1.09
CA LYS A 159 7.25 11.20 1.29
C LYS A 159 6.22 11.37 0.17
N ASP A 160 6.64 11.27 -1.09
CA ASP A 160 5.73 11.38 -2.23
C ASP A 160 4.64 10.30 -2.20
N ILE A 161 4.98 9.06 -1.82
CA ILE A 161 4.01 7.97 -1.70
C ILE A 161 3.02 8.26 -0.57
N ILE A 162 3.49 8.70 0.60
CA ILE A 162 2.63 9.05 1.74
C ILE A 162 1.68 10.20 1.39
N ASP A 163 2.18 11.24 0.72
CA ASP A 163 1.36 12.37 0.26
C ASP A 163 0.25 11.90 -0.70
N GLN A 164 0.55 10.95 -1.59
CA GLN A 164 -0.45 10.33 -2.48
C GLN A 164 -1.49 9.52 -1.70
N ILE A 165 -1.06 8.68 -0.73
CA ILE A 165 -1.95 7.92 0.15
C ILE A 165 -2.90 8.86 0.90
N ASN A 166 -2.36 9.92 1.51
CA ASN A 166 -3.15 10.90 2.27
C ASN A 166 -4.15 11.64 1.38
N LYS A 167 -3.75 12.04 0.18
CA LYS A 167 -4.66 12.65 -0.80
C LYS A 167 -5.80 11.70 -1.20
N GLN A 168 -5.50 10.44 -1.45
CA GLN A 168 -6.52 9.43 -1.77
C GLN A 168 -7.48 9.20 -0.58
N LYS A 169 -6.93 9.07 0.65
CA LYS A 169 -7.75 8.94 1.87
C LYS A 169 -8.68 10.14 2.04
N GLN A 170 -8.18 11.35 1.86
CA GLN A 170 -8.97 12.58 1.98
C GLN A 170 -10.09 12.64 0.92
N GLN A 171 -9.80 12.32 -0.33
CA GLN A 171 -10.80 12.25 -1.39
C GLN A 171 -11.87 11.21 -1.08
N GLN A 172 -11.47 10.04 -0.60
CA GLN A 172 -12.41 8.98 -0.22
C GLN A 172 -13.31 9.40 0.96
N GLN A 173 -12.75 10.08 1.97
CA GLN A 173 -13.53 10.61 3.09
C GLN A 173 -14.55 11.67 2.63
N GLN A 174 -14.14 12.59 1.75
CA GLN A 174 -15.05 13.58 1.17
C GLN A 174 -16.20 12.92 0.39
N GLN A 175 -15.90 11.92 -0.45
CA GLN A 175 -16.94 11.18 -1.17
C GLN A 175 -17.91 10.47 -0.22
N GLN A 176 -17.41 9.84 0.85
CA GLN A 176 -18.26 9.19 1.85
C GLN A 176 -19.16 10.19 2.58
N GLN A 177 -18.65 11.37 2.93
CA GLN A 177 -19.45 12.42 3.56
C GLN A 177 -20.54 12.93 2.63
N GLN A 178 -20.21 13.18 1.36
CA GLN A 178 -21.17 13.60 0.34
C GLN A 178 -22.27 12.56 0.12
N GLN A 179 -21.91 11.28 0.04
CA GLN A 179 -22.89 10.18 -0.08
C GLN A 179 -23.83 10.12 1.13
N LYS A 180 -23.30 10.24 2.36
CA LYS A 180 -24.13 10.27 3.58
C LYS A 180 -25.08 11.45 3.57
N GLN A 181 -24.59 12.63 3.23
CA GLN A 181 -25.43 13.84 3.14
C GLN A 181 -26.53 13.70 2.10
N THR A 182 -26.24 13.13 0.94
CA THR A 182 -27.22 12.84 -0.10
C THR A 182 -28.30 11.87 0.39
N GLN A 183 -27.92 10.78 1.07
CA GLN A 183 -28.87 9.85 1.67
C GLN A 183 -29.75 10.49 2.74
N GLU A 184 -29.20 11.36 3.58
CA GLU A 184 -29.97 12.11 4.58
C GLU A 184 -30.95 13.09 3.92
N ASN A 185 -30.53 13.77 2.87
CA ASN A 185 -31.41 14.66 2.11
C ASN A 185 -32.57 13.86 1.46
N LEU A 186 -32.30 12.69 0.88
CA LEU A 186 -33.33 11.83 0.32
C LEU A 186 -34.31 11.29 1.37
N LYS A 187 -33.82 10.94 2.57
CA LYS A 187 -34.70 10.54 3.69
C LYS A 187 -35.63 11.68 4.09
N LYS A 188 -35.14 12.90 4.18
CA LYS A 188 -35.94 14.10 4.49
C LYS A 188 -36.97 14.38 3.39
N LEU A 189 -36.59 14.28 2.11
CA LEU A 189 -37.50 14.43 0.98
C LEU A 189 -38.60 13.39 1.00
N LEU A 190 -38.27 12.12 1.30
CA LEU A 190 -39.28 11.03 1.41
C LEU A 190 -40.25 11.29 2.55
N GLU A 191 -39.77 11.69 3.71
CA GLU A 191 -40.62 12.03 4.86
C GLU A 191 -41.55 13.21 4.56
N GLN A 192 -41.00 14.29 3.97
CA GLN A 192 -41.78 15.44 3.54
C GLN A 192 -42.86 15.07 2.49
N GLN A 193 -42.51 14.22 1.52
CA GLN A 193 -43.45 13.76 0.50
C GLN A 193 -44.58 12.92 1.11
N LYS A 194 -44.27 12.00 2.04
CA LYS A 194 -45.30 11.23 2.74
C LYS A 194 -46.18 12.13 3.60
N SER A 195 -45.60 13.04 4.36
CA SER A 195 -46.37 14.01 5.16
C SER A 195 -47.29 14.88 4.34
N LEU A 196 -46.86 15.28 3.14
CA LEU A 196 -47.69 16.10 2.24
C LEU A 196 -48.86 15.29 1.63
N ALA A 197 -48.65 14.00 1.34
CA ALA A 197 -49.71 13.10 0.91
C ALA A 197 -50.75 12.88 2.03
N ASP A 198 -50.31 12.74 3.28
CA ASP A 198 -51.20 12.63 4.44
C ASP A 198 -51.99 13.92 4.69
N LYS A 199 -51.34 15.09 4.55
CA LYS A 199 -52.00 16.42 4.61
C LYS A 199 -53.04 16.55 3.54
N THR A 200 -52.81 16.07 2.30
CA THR A 200 -53.76 16.05 1.22
C THR A 200 -55.00 15.23 1.59
N GLN A 201 -54.80 14.06 2.19
CA GLN A 201 -55.90 13.20 2.64
C GLN A 201 -56.74 13.82 3.78
N GLN A 202 -56.10 14.51 4.71
CA GLN A 202 -56.79 15.21 5.81
C GLN A 202 -57.60 16.36 5.32
N VAL A 203 -57.07 17.19 4.39
CA VAL A 203 -57.80 18.32 3.81
C VAL A 203 -58.99 17.83 2.96
N GLN A 204 -58.90 16.70 2.29
CA GLN A 204 -59.98 16.09 1.50
C GLN A 204 -61.22 15.77 2.36
N GLN A 205 -61.03 15.53 3.66
CA GLN A 205 -62.13 15.21 4.59
C GLN A 205 -62.81 16.49 5.15
N GLN A 206 -62.35 17.69 4.83
CA GLN A 206 -62.94 18.94 5.28
C GLN A 206 -64.18 19.32 4.49
N PRO A 207 -65.11 20.07 5.07
CA PRO A 207 -66.33 20.50 4.38
C PRO A 207 -66.09 21.40 3.17
N SER A 208 -65.01 22.18 3.18
CA SER A 208 -64.59 23.07 2.08
C SER A 208 -63.05 22.97 1.89
N PRO A 209 -62.62 21.95 1.16
CA PRO A 209 -61.17 21.68 1.06
C PRO A 209 -60.49 22.72 0.14
N ASP A 210 -59.39 23.31 0.61
CA ASP A 210 -58.50 24.18 -0.18
C ASP A 210 -57.12 23.51 -0.33
N TYR A 211 -56.75 23.22 -1.57
CA TYR A 211 -55.50 22.57 -1.92
C TYR A 211 -54.41 23.51 -2.43
N ASN A 212 -54.68 24.82 -2.47
CA ASN A 212 -53.74 25.78 -3.05
C ASN A 212 -52.41 25.80 -2.30
N GLU A 213 -52.43 25.75 -0.96
CA GLU A 213 -51.23 25.68 -0.14
C GLU A 213 -50.45 24.39 -0.35
N ILE A 214 -51.14 23.24 -0.37
CA ILE A 214 -50.51 21.92 -0.61
C ILE A 214 -49.90 21.86 -2.00
N SER A 215 -50.54 22.42 -3.02
CA SER A 215 -50.01 22.52 -4.39
C SER A 215 -48.68 23.33 -4.43
N LYS A 216 -48.64 24.45 -3.69
CA LYS A 216 -47.41 25.25 -3.57
C LYS A 216 -46.29 24.49 -2.84
N GLU A 217 -46.60 23.85 -1.69
CA GLU A 217 -45.66 23.02 -0.95
C GLU A 217 -45.10 21.87 -1.81
N GLN A 218 -45.98 21.25 -2.62
CA GLN A 218 -45.59 20.20 -3.57
C GLN A 218 -44.59 20.70 -4.63
N SER A 219 -44.82 21.93 -5.14
CA SER A 219 -43.89 22.56 -6.09
C SER A 219 -42.53 22.86 -5.48
N VAL A 220 -42.52 23.34 -4.25
CA VAL A 220 -41.27 23.56 -3.50
C VAL A 220 -40.52 22.23 -3.26
N LEU A 221 -41.23 21.18 -2.92
CA LEU A 221 -40.67 19.86 -2.71
C LEU A 221 -40.06 19.28 -4.01
N LYS A 222 -40.77 19.49 -5.15
CA LYS A 222 -40.26 19.16 -6.49
C LYS A 222 -38.91 19.86 -6.76
N ASP A 223 -38.81 21.16 -6.50
CA ASP A 223 -37.58 21.94 -6.74
C ASP A 223 -36.43 21.46 -5.87
N ARG A 224 -36.71 21.09 -4.62
CA ARG A 224 -35.69 20.47 -3.72
C ARG A 224 -35.26 19.09 -4.25
N THR A 225 -36.17 18.27 -4.74
CA THR A 225 -35.83 16.97 -5.33
C THR A 225 -34.95 17.14 -6.55
N GLU A 226 -35.24 18.12 -7.41
CA GLU A 226 -34.43 18.45 -8.57
C GLU A 226 -33.01 18.93 -8.17
N GLN A 227 -32.89 19.74 -7.13
CA GLN A 227 -31.56 20.15 -6.61
C GLN A 227 -30.73 18.95 -6.13
N VAL A 228 -31.33 18.00 -5.42
CA VAL A 228 -30.62 16.79 -4.98
C VAL A 228 -30.20 15.94 -6.18
N LYS A 229 -31.06 15.79 -7.20
CA LYS A 229 -30.74 15.10 -8.46
C LYS A 229 -29.54 15.75 -9.16
N GLN A 230 -29.53 17.08 -9.31
CA GLN A 230 -28.44 17.82 -9.94
C GLN A 230 -27.11 17.69 -9.15
N GLN A 231 -27.19 17.76 -7.83
CA GLN A 231 -26.03 17.56 -6.96
C GLN A 231 -25.43 16.17 -7.13
N MET A 232 -26.26 15.12 -7.24
CA MET A 232 -25.81 13.76 -7.49
C MET A 232 -25.15 13.60 -8.87
N GLN A 233 -25.71 14.24 -9.90
CA GLN A 233 -25.13 14.20 -11.25
C GLN A 233 -23.76 14.89 -11.31
N GLN A 234 -23.57 15.99 -10.59
CA GLN A 234 -22.28 16.69 -10.50
C GLN A 234 -21.20 15.89 -9.75
N GLN A 235 -21.61 15.00 -8.85
CA GLN A 235 -20.70 14.13 -8.08
C GLN A 235 -20.28 12.88 -8.85
N ASN A 236 -20.95 12.57 -9.95
CA ASN A 236 -20.68 11.40 -10.76
C ASN A 236 -19.50 11.68 -11.72
N ASP A 237 -18.45 10.84 -11.66
CA ASP A 237 -17.31 10.99 -12.56
C ASP A 237 -17.72 10.63 -13.99
N PRO A 238 -17.61 11.53 -14.96
CA PRO A 238 -17.99 11.25 -16.34
C PRO A 238 -17.10 10.16 -16.98
N ASN A 239 -15.89 9.94 -16.49
CA ASN A 239 -14.98 8.92 -17.00
C ASN A 239 -15.17 7.54 -16.35
N ASN A 240 -15.80 7.49 -15.18
CA ASN A 240 -16.12 6.25 -14.46
C ASN A 240 -17.46 6.39 -13.77
N PRO A 241 -18.58 6.38 -14.53
CA PRO A 241 -19.90 6.66 -14.01
C PRO A 241 -20.38 5.55 -13.08
N ASP A 242 -20.85 5.97 -11.92
CA ASP A 242 -21.44 5.06 -10.93
C ASP A 242 -22.87 4.70 -11.33
N GLN A 243 -23.08 3.45 -11.71
CA GLN A 243 -24.38 2.94 -12.16
C GLN A 243 -25.51 3.10 -11.11
N LYS A 244 -25.16 2.98 -9.81
CA LYS A 244 -26.16 3.14 -8.74
C LYS A 244 -26.57 4.60 -8.55
N GLN A 245 -25.63 5.53 -8.69
CA GLN A 245 -25.94 6.95 -8.70
C GLN A 245 -26.78 7.34 -9.91
N GLN A 246 -26.49 6.79 -11.10
CA GLN A 246 -27.30 7.01 -12.29
C GLN A 246 -28.73 6.48 -12.09
N GLN A 247 -28.89 5.25 -11.61
CA GLN A 247 -30.22 4.68 -11.31
C GLN A 247 -30.99 5.52 -10.29
N ALA A 248 -30.31 6.01 -9.25
CA ALA A 248 -30.95 6.89 -8.27
C ALA A 248 -31.36 8.23 -8.88
N ALA A 249 -30.55 8.83 -9.75
CA ALA A 249 -30.89 10.06 -10.45
C ALA A 249 -32.08 9.88 -11.39
N GLU A 250 -32.20 8.76 -12.12
CA GLU A 250 -33.37 8.40 -12.95
C GLU A 250 -34.64 8.24 -12.13
N GLN A 251 -34.55 7.64 -10.93
CA GLN A 251 -35.72 7.54 -10.04
C GLN A 251 -36.12 8.92 -9.50
N LEU A 252 -35.18 9.82 -9.21
CA LEU A 252 -35.49 11.18 -8.81
C LEU A 252 -36.14 12.01 -9.94
N GLU A 253 -35.76 11.77 -11.18
CA GLU A 253 -36.40 12.39 -12.33
C GLU A 253 -37.90 11.96 -12.41
N LYS A 254 -38.19 10.66 -12.30
CA LYS A 254 -39.55 10.17 -12.21
C LYS A 254 -40.33 10.79 -11.03
N ALA A 255 -39.65 10.90 -9.86
CA ALA A 255 -40.25 11.52 -8.69
C ALA A 255 -40.59 13.00 -8.94
N THR A 256 -39.74 13.78 -9.60
CA THR A 256 -40.03 15.19 -9.95
C THR A 256 -41.20 15.33 -10.91
N ASP A 257 -41.31 14.44 -11.88
CA ASP A 257 -42.44 14.43 -12.80
C ASP A 257 -43.77 14.13 -12.06
N LYS A 258 -43.76 13.14 -11.14
CA LYS A 258 -44.94 12.83 -10.30
C LYS A 258 -45.27 13.96 -9.34
N GLN A 259 -44.28 14.64 -8.77
CA GLN A 259 -44.47 15.81 -7.91
C GLN A 259 -45.10 16.98 -8.67
N LYS A 260 -44.68 17.20 -9.92
CA LYS A 260 -45.26 18.19 -10.80
C LYS A 260 -46.73 17.86 -11.09
N ASP A 261 -47.02 16.61 -11.48
CA ASP A 261 -48.39 16.13 -11.76
C ASP A 261 -49.30 16.27 -10.52
N ALA A 262 -48.76 15.92 -9.33
CA ALA A 262 -49.47 16.12 -8.07
C ALA A 262 -49.84 17.59 -7.82
N ALA A 263 -48.89 18.51 -8.00
CA ALA A 263 -49.14 19.94 -7.82
C ALA A 263 -50.23 20.47 -8.78
N GLU A 264 -50.20 20.04 -10.06
CA GLU A 264 -51.20 20.44 -11.07
C GLU A 264 -52.57 19.91 -10.75
N LYS A 265 -52.71 18.63 -10.32
CA LYS A 265 -53.96 18.01 -9.93
C LYS A 265 -54.59 18.68 -8.71
N LEU A 266 -53.77 18.93 -7.67
CA LEU A 266 -54.19 19.63 -6.46
C LEU A 266 -54.67 21.06 -6.76
N LYS A 267 -54.00 21.77 -7.66
CA LYS A 267 -54.45 23.11 -8.13
C LYS A 267 -55.83 23.06 -8.82
N LYS A 268 -56.18 21.92 -9.44
CA LYS A 268 -57.47 21.68 -10.06
C LYS A 268 -58.50 21.07 -9.10
N SER A 269 -58.18 20.98 -7.81
CA SER A 269 -59.00 20.34 -6.76
C SER A 269 -59.21 18.83 -6.96
N ASP A 270 -58.39 18.16 -7.79
CA ASP A 270 -58.33 16.70 -7.89
C ASP A 270 -57.46 16.12 -6.78
N ALA A 271 -58.00 16.03 -5.58
CA ALA A 271 -57.28 15.54 -4.41
C ALA A 271 -56.90 14.05 -4.52
N ALA A 272 -57.77 13.21 -5.09
CA ALA A 272 -57.52 11.79 -5.23
C ALA A 272 -56.34 11.53 -6.21
N GLY A 273 -56.39 12.16 -7.38
CA GLY A 273 -55.29 12.10 -8.36
C GLY A 273 -54.01 12.75 -7.87
N GLY A 274 -54.13 13.88 -7.13
CA GLY A 274 -53.00 14.54 -6.50
C GLY A 274 -52.27 13.64 -5.48
N LYS A 275 -53.04 13.02 -4.58
CA LYS A 275 -52.51 12.07 -3.58
C LYS A 275 -51.85 10.86 -4.23
N GLN A 276 -52.49 10.29 -5.25
CA GLN A 276 -51.88 9.16 -5.97
C GLN A 276 -50.52 9.52 -6.54
N SER A 277 -50.39 10.68 -7.19
CA SER A 277 -49.14 11.15 -7.74
C SER A 277 -48.07 11.45 -6.65
N GLN A 278 -48.50 11.93 -5.47
CA GLN A 278 -47.63 12.10 -4.28
C GLN A 278 -47.11 10.77 -3.76
N ASP A 279 -47.95 9.74 -3.65
CA ASP A 279 -47.59 8.39 -3.23
C ASP A 279 -46.63 7.72 -4.24
N GLU A 280 -46.83 7.94 -5.54
CA GLU A 280 -45.91 7.48 -6.59
C GLU A 280 -44.52 8.17 -6.49
N ALA A 281 -44.51 9.48 -6.28
CA ALA A 281 -43.27 10.23 -6.06
C ALA A 281 -42.51 9.72 -4.83
N ALA A 282 -43.24 9.45 -3.74
CA ALA A 282 -42.62 8.86 -2.54
C ALA A 282 -41.95 7.51 -2.83
N LYS A 283 -42.60 6.63 -3.59
CA LYS A 283 -42.01 5.34 -4.00
C LYS A 283 -40.76 5.50 -4.85
N ASP A 284 -40.75 6.48 -5.75
CA ASP A 284 -39.57 6.70 -6.60
C ASP A 284 -38.39 7.30 -5.81
N ILE A 285 -38.64 8.20 -4.84
CA ILE A 285 -37.61 8.67 -3.88
C ILE A 285 -37.11 7.50 -3.04
N GLU A 286 -37.97 6.59 -2.60
CA GLU A 286 -37.57 5.41 -1.82
C GLU A 286 -36.68 4.45 -2.63
N LYS A 287 -36.98 4.24 -3.92
CA LYS A 287 -36.12 3.47 -4.84
C LYS A 287 -34.74 4.12 -5.01
N ALA A 288 -34.70 5.44 -5.18
CA ALA A 288 -33.45 6.19 -5.26
C ALA A 288 -32.58 5.99 -4.00
N LEU A 289 -33.20 6.12 -2.82
CA LEU A 289 -32.54 5.90 -1.54
C LEU A 289 -32.02 4.45 -1.40
N LYS A 290 -32.81 3.46 -1.82
CA LYS A 290 -32.41 2.04 -1.80
C LYS A 290 -31.22 1.79 -2.71
N SER A 291 -31.19 2.32 -3.93
CA SER A 291 -30.06 2.18 -4.86
C SER A 291 -28.75 2.65 -4.25
N LEU A 292 -28.76 3.79 -3.55
CA LEU A 292 -27.57 4.32 -2.87
C LEU A 292 -27.17 3.52 -1.62
N SER A 293 -28.14 2.96 -0.90
CA SER A 293 -27.86 2.14 0.29
C SER A 293 -27.25 0.79 -0.08
N ASP A 294 -27.73 0.17 -1.15
CA ASP A 294 -27.21 -1.10 -1.67
C ASP A 294 -25.76 -0.94 -2.16
N GLN A 295 -25.42 0.21 -2.73
CA GLN A 295 -24.06 0.55 -3.12
C GLN A 295 -23.12 0.59 -1.93
N GLN A 296 -23.51 1.23 -0.84
CA GLN A 296 -22.66 1.36 0.35
C GLN A 296 -22.38 -0.01 0.97
N ASN A 297 -23.37 -0.91 1.00
CA ASN A 297 -23.20 -2.28 1.50
C ASN A 297 -22.27 -3.11 0.61
N GLN A 298 -22.38 -3.00 -0.72
CA GLN A 298 -21.50 -3.70 -1.66
C GLN A 298 -20.04 -3.24 -1.52
N ASN A 299 -19.80 -1.93 -1.44
CA ASN A 299 -18.48 -1.36 -1.26
C ASN A 299 -17.83 -1.77 0.08
N GLN A 300 -18.60 -1.91 1.16
CA GLN A 300 -18.13 -2.41 2.44
C GLN A 300 -17.76 -3.90 2.37
N GLN A 301 -18.57 -4.72 1.70
CA GLN A 301 -18.28 -6.15 1.54
C GLN A 301 -17.04 -6.40 0.68
N GLN A 302 -16.86 -5.65 -0.41
CA GLN A 302 -15.64 -5.75 -1.23
C GLN A 302 -14.39 -5.40 -0.45
N LYS A 303 -14.41 -4.29 0.31
CA LYS A 303 -13.26 -3.91 1.18
C LYS A 303 -12.94 -4.95 2.26
N GLN A 304 -13.95 -5.64 2.80
CA GLN A 304 -13.71 -6.72 3.75
C GLN A 304 -13.10 -7.97 3.08
N GLN A 305 -13.55 -8.31 1.88
CA GLN A 305 -13.00 -9.43 1.10
C GLN A 305 -11.54 -9.16 0.65
N GLU A 306 -11.25 -7.94 0.20
CA GLU A 306 -9.88 -7.55 -0.16
C GLU A 306 -8.93 -7.61 1.04
N LYS A 307 -9.36 -7.14 2.21
CA LYS A 307 -8.57 -7.26 3.45
C LYS A 307 -8.34 -8.71 3.87
N GLN A 308 -9.34 -9.58 3.72
CA GLN A 308 -9.18 -11.01 4.03
C GLN A 308 -8.24 -11.71 3.04
N GLN A 309 -8.27 -11.36 1.76
CA GLN A 309 -7.35 -11.91 0.77
C GLN A 309 -5.91 -11.45 1.00
N GLN A 310 -5.70 -10.19 1.37
CA GLN A 310 -4.36 -9.68 1.73
C GLN A 310 -3.80 -10.37 2.97
N ASN A 311 -4.61 -10.57 4.02
CA ASN A 311 -4.18 -11.31 5.22
C ASN A 311 -3.85 -12.79 4.92
N SER A 312 -4.62 -13.44 4.05
CA SER A 312 -4.38 -14.85 3.67
C SER A 312 -3.10 -15.03 2.85
N GLN A 313 -2.72 -14.02 2.05
CA GLN A 313 -1.46 -14.03 1.30
C GLN A 313 -0.25 -13.75 2.20
N GLN A 314 -0.38 -12.93 3.23
CA GLN A 314 0.68 -12.69 4.22
C GLN A 314 0.95 -13.94 5.07
N GLN A 315 -0.08 -14.70 5.47
CA GLN A 315 0.10 -15.95 6.22
C GLN A 315 0.82 -17.04 5.41
N LYS A 316 0.62 -17.12 4.10
CA LYS A 316 1.30 -18.10 3.24
C LYS A 316 2.80 -17.83 3.02
N GLN A 317 3.29 -16.64 3.33
CA GLN A 317 4.71 -16.26 3.20
C GLN A 317 5.52 -16.41 4.50
N GLN A 318 4.89 -16.77 5.62
CA GLN A 318 5.53 -16.87 6.95
C GLN A 318 5.69 -18.30 7.49
N GLU A 319 5.45 -19.37 6.74
CA GLU A 319 5.83 -20.70 7.23
C GLU A 319 7.17 -21.18 6.67
N PRO A 320 8.12 -21.52 7.60
CA PRO A 320 8.34 -22.95 7.83
C PRO A 320 8.47 -23.36 9.31
N ASN A 321 7.74 -24.43 9.65
CA ASN A 321 7.96 -25.39 10.75
C ASN A 321 8.02 -24.93 12.20
N GLN A 322 6.84 -24.99 12.87
CA GLN A 322 6.75 -25.65 14.20
C GLN A 322 5.30 -26.04 14.52
N PRO A 323 5.02 -27.19 15.16
CA PRO A 323 3.66 -27.63 15.49
C PRO A 323 3.14 -26.86 16.70
N GLN A 324 1.98 -26.20 16.59
CA GLN A 324 1.29 -25.52 17.67
C GLN A 324 -0.10 -26.12 17.94
N GLU A 325 -0.40 -26.29 19.23
CA GLU A 325 -1.68 -26.73 19.74
C GLU A 325 -2.82 -25.69 19.53
N PRO A 326 -4.07 -26.13 19.31
CA PRO A 326 -5.17 -25.21 19.00
C PRO A 326 -5.88 -24.78 20.29
N ASN A 327 -5.95 -23.50 20.63
CA ASN A 327 -7.04 -22.82 21.32
C ASN A 327 -6.71 -21.51 22.10
N GLN A 328 -5.49 -20.99 22.05
CA GLN A 328 -5.22 -19.64 22.60
C GLN A 328 -4.82 -18.62 21.53
N ALA A 329 -4.62 -19.06 20.28
CA ALA A 329 -4.10 -18.22 19.20
C ALA A 329 -5.13 -17.25 18.59
N GLN A 330 -6.43 -17.55 18.63
CA GLN A 330 -7.43 -16.70 17.98
C GLN A 330 -7.70 -15.38 18.73
N GLN A 331 -7.75 -15.40 20.06
CA GLN A 331 -7.97 -14.18 20.84
C GLN A 331 -6.74 -13.25 20.87
N GLN A 332 -5.52 -13.81 20.84
CA GLN A 332 -4.30 -13.00 20.73
C GLN A 332 -4.10 -12.43 19.33
N GLN A 333 -4.57 -13.10 18.27
CA GLN A 333 -4.51 -12.60 16.91
C GLN A 333 -5.43 -11.41 16.66
N GLU A 334 -6.64 -11.39 17.24
CA GLU A 334 -7.54 -10.24 17.11
C GLU A 334 -7.02 -8.99 17.86
N GLN A 335 -6.40 -9.15 19.02
CA GLN A 335 -5.75 -8.04 19.73
C GLN A 335 -4.50 -7.54 19.02
N GLN A 336 -3.63 -8.44 18.51
CA GLN A 336 -2.47 -8.04 17.74
C GLN A 336 -2.82 -7.39 16.38
N GLN A 337 -3.94 -7.77 15.75
CA GLN A 337 -4.42 -7.12 14.54
C GLN A 337 -4.96 -5.71 14.78
N GLN A 338 -5.62 -5.48 15.93
CA GLN A 338 -6.05 -4.12 16.29
C GLN A 338 -4.87 -3.22 16.69
N GLU A 339 -3.88 -3.75 17.39
CA GLU A 339 -2.65 -3.01 17.72
C GLU A 339 -1.77 -2.73 16.49
N GLN A 340 -1.66 -3.67 15.53
CA GLN A 340 -0.92 -3.45 14.28
C GLN A 340 -1.62 -2.45 13.34
N GLN A 341 -2.96 -2.38 13.33
CA GLN A 341 -3.68 -1.35 12.56
C GLN A 341 -3.56 0.04 13.18
N ALA A 342 -3.54 0.15 14.51
CA ALA A 342 -3.28 1.41 15.18
C ALA A 342 -1.81 1.85 15.05
N ALA A 343 -0.85 0.88 15.03
CA ALA A 343 0.56 1.16 14.86
C ALA A 343 0.93 1.56 13.42
N SER A 344 0.22 1.09 12.39
CA SER A 344 0.57 1.40 10.99
C SER A 344 0.25 2.85 10.57
N ASP A 345 -0.77 3.46 11.17
CA ASP A 345 -1.13 4.86 10.84
C ASP A 345 -0.22 5.89 11.55
N THR A 346 0.30 5.54 12.73
CA THR A 346 1.24 6.38 13.49
C THR A 346 2.69 6.23 13.00
N THR A 347 3.05 5.06 12.47
CA THR A 347 4.43 4.69 12.18
C THR A 347 5.07 5.51 11.05
N ALA A 348 4.31 5.88 10.01
CA ALA A 348 4.86 6.57 8.84
C ALA A 348 5.24 8.03 9.14
N GLU A 349 4.37 8.77 9.85
CA GLU A 349 4.66 10.14 10.30
C GLU A 349 5.72 10.18 11.39
N GLU A 350 5.66 9.28 12.38
CA GLU A 350 6.67 9.18 13.42
C GLU A 350 8.06 8.81 12.88
N ILE A 351 8.13 7.96 11.85
CA ILE A 351 9.39 7.59 11.21
C ILE A 351 9.97 8.78 10.46
N LEU A 352 9.15 9.53 9.70
CA LEU A 352 9.60 10.75 9.03
C LEU A 352 10.09 11.80 10.03
N ASP A 353 9.37 12.02 11.14
CA ASP A 353 9.73 12.97 12.18
C ASP A 353 11.02 12.54 12.91
N ARG A 354 11.16 11.24 13.22
CA ARG A 354 12.39 10.67 13.81
C ARG A 354 13.58 10.79 12.86
N GLU A 355 13.37 10.55 11.59
CA GLU A 355 14.37 10.67 10.54
C GLU A 355 14.82 12.13 10.35
N GLN A 356 13.88 13.07 10.37
CA GLN A 356 14.15 14.49 10.25
C GLN A 356 14.96 15.00 11.47
N LYS A 357 14.60 14.60 12.67
CA LYS A 357 15.36 14.88 13.91
C LYS A 357 16.77 14.31 13.88
N GLN A 358 16.95 13.10 13.36
CA GLN A 358 18.30 12.52 13.21
C GLN A 358 19.14 13.26 12.15
N LYS A 359 18.52 13.73 11.06
CA LYS A 359 19.19 14.56 10.04
C LYS A 359 19.66 15.89 10.64
N GLU A 360 18.80 16.55 11.41
CA GLU A 360 19.13 17.80 12.13
C GLU A 360 20.26 17.58 13.15
N GLN A 361 20.23 16.50 13.92
CA GLN A 361 21.30 16.12 14.83
C GLN A 361 22.64 15.90 14.11
N ARG A 362 22.63 15.18 12.97
CA ARG A 362 23.84 14.97 12.18
C ARG A 362 24.36 16.26 11.56
N GLN A 363 23.49 17.16 11.10
CA GLN A 363 23.89 18.47 10.59
C GLN A 363 24.49 19.36 11.70
N MET A 364 23.93 19.33 12.91
CA MET A 364 24.52 20.01 14.07
C MET A 364 25.90 19.48 14.43
N LEU A 365 26.11 18.16 14.34
CA LEU A 365 27.43 17.53 14.60
C LEU A 365 28.46 17.78 13.49
N GLN A 366 28.01 18.05 12.26
CA GLN A 366 28.87 18.38 11.11
C GLN A 366 29.11 19.90 10.93
N SER A 367 28.41 20.75 11.68
CA SER A 367 28.66 22.18 11.66
C SER A 367 30.03 22.50 12.25
N PRO A 368 30.87 23.32 11.59
CA PRO A 368 32.26 23.59 12.03
C PRO A 368 32.36 24.49 13.30
N GLY A 369 31.43 24.37 14.21
CA GLY A 369 31.39 25.13 15.47
C GLY A 369 31.89 24.39 16.72
N PHE A 370 32.16 23.10 16.65
CA PHE A 370 32.81 22.39 17.72
C PHE A 370 34.35 22.42 17.50
N GLN A 371 34.97 23.53 17.90
CA GLN A 371 36.42 23.52 18.14
C GLN A 371 36.74 22.47 19.19
N LYS A 372 37.59 21.49 18.80
CA LYS A 372 38.29 20.67 19.78
C LYS A 372 38.96 21.60 20.75
N VAL A 373 38.57 21.56 22.00
CA VAL A 373 39.32 22.16 23.08
C VAL A 373 40.53 21.27 23.25
N ASP A 374 41.70 21.73 22.76
CA ASP A 374 42.99 21.14 23.10
C ASP A 374 43.17 21.29 24.62
N LYS A 375 43.14 20.14 25.30
CA LYS A 375 43.52 20.07 26.71
C LYS A 375 45.06 20.05 26.77
N ASP A 376 45.66 21.19 26.96
CA ASP A 376 47.01 21.31 27.51
C ASP A 376 46.95 20.94 29.00
N TRP A 377 47.44 19.74 29.31
CA TRP A 377 47.97 19.35 30.62
C TRP A 377 49.19 18.47 30.40
#